data_389af049d98c47e06515dfe678bedadf
#
_entry.id   389af049d98c47e06515dfe678bedadf
#
_cell.length_a   1.000
_cell.length_b   1.000
_cell.length_c   1.000
_cell.angle_alpha   90.00
_cell.angle_beta   90.00
_cell.angle_gamma   90.00
#
_symmetry.space_group_name_H-M   'P 1'
#
loop_
_entity.id
_entity.type
_entity.pdbx_description
1 polymer ?
#
loop_
_entity_poly.entity_id
_entity_poly.type
_entity_poly.pdbx_seq_one_letter_code
_entity_poly.pdbx_strand_id
1 'polypeptide(L)'
;MRRRDFISLLVGGAAVVWPLAAGAQQIPNRKRLAIFSPAEPSADLREHSKTKAWRALFAELRRLGQIEGQNLEVERYGREQNTSGLEALATEVVRGNPAIIYVIGADAVIFKKLTSRIPVVVTTSDPVKQGLAESLAHPGGNFTGASIDAGLSIHGKRIALLREMVPTISILGCLALRAYWNGQPQAPQFAQRPKRQASLSGCL
;
A
#
# COMPACT_ATOMS: atom_id res chain seq x y z
N MET A 1 43.83 -61.72 -14.96
CA MET A 1 42.93 -60.73 -14.36
C MET A 1 41.71 -61.45 -13.83
N ARG A 2 41.52 -61.48 -12.52
CA ARG A 2 40.43 -62.24 -11.88
C ARG A 2 39.18 -61.32 -11.78
N ARG A 3 38.02 -61.88 -12.08
CA ARG A 3 36.72 -61.18 -12.08
C ARG A 3 36.40 -60.36 -10.81
N ARG A 4 37.11 -60.61 -9.73
CA ARG A 4 36.98 -59.92 -8.44
C ARG A 4 37.57 -58.52 -8.41
N ASP A 5 38.59 -58.25 -9.24
CA ASP A 5 39.30 -56.94 -9.25
C ASP A 5 38.52 -55.87 -10.01
N PHE A 6 37.60 -56.27 -10.90
CA PHE A 6 36.77 -55.35 -11.68
C PHE A 6 35.58 -54.77 -10.87
N ILE A 7 35.11 -55.57 -9.89
CA ILE A 7 33.97 -55.15 -9.04
C ILE A 7 34.44 -54.13 -7.98
N SER A 8 35.68 -54.21 -7.53
CA SER A 8 36.22 -53.29 -6.51
C SER A 8 36.47 -51.87 -7.06
N LEU A 9 36.65 -51.71 -8.36
CA LEU A 9 36.88 -50.42 -8.99
C LEU A 9 35.57 -49.63 -9.26
N LEU A 10 34.42 -50.34 -9.32
CA LEU A 10 33.10 -49.70 -9.56
C LEU A 10 32.43 -49.20 -8.29
N VAL A 11 32.81 -49.70 -7.10
CA VAL A 11 32.22 -49.32 -5.83
C VAL A 11 32.92 -48.12 -5.22
N GLY A 12 34.18 -47.83 -5.59
CA GLY A 12 34.97 -46.71 -5.05
C GLY A 12 34.66 -45.35 -5.69
N GLY A 13 34.04 -45.31 -6.88
CA GLY A 13 33.81 -44.06 -7.63
C GLY A 13 32.46 -43.37 -7.38
N ALA A 14 31.50 -44.04 -6.76
CA ALA A 14 30.14 -43.50 -6.63
C ALA A 14 29.87 -42.68 -5.35
N ALA A 15 30.78 -42.71 -4.38
CA ALA A 15 30.53 -42.11 -3.07
C ALA A 15 30.95 -40.62 -2.95
N VAL A 16 31.65 -40.08 -3.94
CA VAL A 16 32.25 -38.72 -3.84
C VAL A 16 31.41 -37.65 -4.57
N VAL A 17 30.44 -38.05 -5.41
CA VAL A 17 29.66 -37.10 -6.22
C VAL A 17 28.28 -36.79 -5.63
N TRP A 18 27.82 -37.54 -4.63
CA TRP A 18 26.49 -37.39 -4.04
C TRP A 18 26.24 -36.10 -3.20
N PRO A 19 27.21 -35.51 -2.48
CA PRO A 19 26.90 -34.31 -1.71
C PRO A 19 26.84 -33.03 -2.52
N LEU A 20 27.27 -33.00 -3.79
CA LEU A 20 27.21 -31.79 -4.63
C LEU A 20 25.86 -31.58 -5.35
N ALA A 21 25.06 -32.63 -5.48
CA ALA A 21 23.74 -32.54 -6.11
C ALA A 21 22.63 -32.13 -5.10
N ALA A 22 22.87 -32.25 -3.79
CA ALA A 22 21.90 -31.86 -2.76
C ALA A 22 21.85 -30.34 -2.50
N GLY A 23 22.77 -29.58 -3.10
CA GLY A 23 22.82 -28.13 -3.04
C GLY A 23 22.06 -27.40 -4.16
N ALA A 24 21.48 -28.12 -5.12
CA ALA A 24 20.60 -27.54 -6.17
C ALA A 24 19.13 -27.55 -5.72
N GLN A 25 18.96 -26.99 -4.62
CA GLN A 25 18.13 -26.26 -3.87
C GLN A 25 17.02 -25.54 -4.45
N GLN A 26 15.91 -25.86 -4.06
CA GLN A 26 14.74 -25.00 -3.80
C GLN A 26 15.15 -23.54 -3.76
N ILE A 27 15.05 -22.85 -4.90
CA ILE A 27 14.81 -21.41 -4.89
C ILE A 27 13.60 -21.25 -3.98
N PRO A 28 13.74 -20.70 -2.75
CA PRO A 28 12.59 -20.53 -1.90
C PRO A 28 11.56 -19.77 -2.74
N ASN A 29 10.37 -20.33 -2.84
CA ASN A 29 9.25 -19.67 -3.53
C ASN A 29 8.93 -18.39 -2.75
N ARG A 30 9.75 -17.35 -2.98
CA ARG A 30 9.65 -16.08 -2.30
C ARG A 30 8.33 -15.45 -2.70
N LYS A 31 7.50 -15.17 -1.73
CA LYS A 31 6.30 -14.39 -1.97
C LYS A 31 6.69 -12.98 -2.37
N ARG A 32 6.15 -12.47 -3.46
CA ARG A 32 6.43 -11.13 -3.94
C ARG A 32 5.36 -10.17 -3.45
N LEU A 33 5.76 -9.16 -2.70
CA LEU A 33 4.94 -8.05 -2.24
C LEU A 33 5.30 -6.81 -3.06
N ALA A 34 4.37 -6.26 -3.82
CA ALA A 34 4.51 -4.97 -4.46
C ALA A 34 3.95 -3.87 -3.56
N ILE A 35 4.78 -2.90 -3.17
CA ILE A 35 4.36 -1.70 -2.44
C ILE A 35 4.23 -0.55 -3.43
N PHE A 36 3.02 -0.02 -3.58
CA PHE A 36 2.72 1.10 -4.45
C PHE A 36 2.42 2.36 -3.64
N SER A 37 3.37 3.27 -3.57
CA SER A 37 3.26 4.55 -2.87
C SER A 37 4.00 5.66 -3.63
N PRO A 38 3.48 6.12 -4.79
CA PRO A 38 4.17 7.05 -5.69
C PRO A 38 4.29 8.47 -5.12
N ALA A 39 3.69 8.76 -3.99
CA ALA A 39 3.88 10.02 -3.27
C ALA A 39 5.17 10.05 -2.45
N GLU A 40 5.73 8.89 -2.11
CA GLU A 40 6.88 8.74 -1.23
C GLU A 40 8.11 8.23 -1.99
N PRO A 41 9.34 8.57 -1.54
CA PRO A 41 10.54 7.97 -2.10
C PRO A 41 10.60 6.46 -1.84
N SER A 42 11.03 5.68 -2.83
CA SER A 42 11.21 4.22 -2.67
C SER A 42 12.17 3.87 -1.53
N ALA A 43 13.15 4.74 -1.28
CA ALA A 43 14.09 4.60 -0.18
C ALA A 43 13.41 4.61 1.20
N ASP A 44 12.24 5.23 1.32
CA ASP A 44 11.47 5.30 2.56
C ASP A 44 10.51 4.12 2.75
N LEU A 45 10.23 3.33 1.70
CA LEU A 45 9.32 2.19 1.75
C LEU A 45 10.00 0.92 2.31
N ARG A 46 10.62 1.00 3.49
CA ARG A 46 11.43 -0.10 4.05
C ARG A 46 11.45 -0.11 5.58
N GLU A 47 12.01 -1.18 6.14
CA GLU A 47 12.07 -1.44 7.59
C GLU A 47 12.71 -0.30 8.38
N HIS A 48 13.75 0.32 7.85
CA HIS A 48 14.49 1.40 8.51
C HIS A 48 14.01 2.81 8.07
N SER A 49 12.76 2.91 7.64
CA SER A 49 12.15 4.18 7.25
C SER A 49 12.09 5.19 8.40
N LYS A 50 12.15 6.47 8.09
CA LYS A 50 11.85 7.55 9.06
C LYS A 50 10.37 7.54 9.44
N THR A 51 9.49 7.07 8.56
CA THR A 51 8.05 7.00 8.76
C THR A 51 7.68 5.82 9.66
N LYS A 52 6.98 6.10 10.76
CA LYS A 52 6.57 5.08 11.73
C LYS A 52 5.72 3.96 11.12
N ALA A 53 4.85 4.30 10.16
CA ALA A 53 3.96 3.33 9.51
C ALA A 53 4.73 2.24 8.78
N TRP A 54 5.77 2.59 8.02
CA TRP A 54 6.59 1.62 7.31
C TRP A 54 7.37 0.72 8.27
N ARG A 55 7.97 1.30 9.32
CA ARG A 55 8.64 0.49 10.35
C ARG A 55 7.68 -0.51 10.99
N ALA A 56 6.46 -0.08 11.31
CA ALA A 56 5.44 -0.95 11.91
C ALA A 56 5.02 -2.07 10.95
N LEU A 57 4.82 -1.77 9.65
CA LEU A 57 4.48 -2.76 8.63
C LEU A 57 5.57 -3.86 8.56
N PHE A 58 6.83 -3.46 8.41
CA PHE A 58 7.93 -4.44 8.29
C PHE A 58 8.20 -5.19 9.59
N ALA A 59 8.04 -4.55 10.74
CA ALA A 59 8.13 -5.22 12.03
C ALA A 59 7.05 -6.30 12.19
N GLU A 60 5.82 -5.99 11.75
CA GLU A 60 4.72 -6.95 11.82
C GLU A 60 4.88 -8.08 10.80
N LEU A 61 5.34 -7.80 9.58
CA LEU A 61 5.68 -8.83 8.60
C LEU A 61 6.74 -9.78 9.16
N ARG A 62 7.79 -9.24 9.81
CA ARG A 62 8.82 -10.05 10.47
C ARG A 62 8.24 -10.90 11.62
N ARG A 63 7.37 -10.31 12.45
CA ARG A 63 6.70 -11.04 13.54
C ARG A 63 5.88 -12.21 13.01
N LEU A 64 5.28 -12.05 11.84
CA LEU A 64 4.53 -13.09 11.13
C LEU A 64 5.43 -14.04 10.32
N GLY A 65 6.75 -13.96 10.48
CA GLY A 65 7.70 -14.82 9.77
C GLY A 65 7.92 -14.47 8.30
N GLN A 66 7.43 -13.31 7.82
CA GLN A 66 7.68 -12.83 6.46
C GLN A 66 8.89 -11.90 6.50
N ILE A 67 10.05 -12.38 6.06
CA ILE A 67 11.32 -11.67 6.17
C ILE A 67 11.84 -11.35 4.78
N GLU A 68 12.01 -10.05 4.50
CA GLU A 68 12.59 -9.58 3.24
C GLU A 68 14.01 -10.16 3.05
N GLY A 69 14.29 -10.63 1.84
CA GLY A 69 15.55 -11.27 1.49
C GLY A 69 15.61 -12.76 1.82
N GLN A 70 14.72 -13.28 2.67
CA GLN A 70 14.64 -14.71 2.99
C GLN A 70 13.49 -15.38 2.23
N ASN A 71 12.25 -15.15 2.65
CA ASN A 71 11.04 -15.74 2.09
C ASN A 71 10.05 -14.70 1.51
N LEU A 72 10.38 -13.42 1.64
CA LEU A 72 9.64 -12.29 1.08
C LEU A 72 10.57 -11.48 0.16
N GLU A 73 10.09 -11.18 -1.03
CA GLU A 73 10.66 -10.23 -1.97
C GLU A 73 9.76 -8.98 -1.99
N VAL A 74 10.34 -7.80 -1.82
CA VAL A 74 9.58 -6.54 -1.77
C VAL A 74 9.96 -5.66 -2.96
N GLU A 75 9.01 -5.48 -3.86
CA GLU A 75 9.10 -4.56 -4.99
C GLU A 75 8.52 -3.20 -4.56
N ARG A 76 9.24 -2.12 -4.83
CA ARG A 76 8.88 -0.78 -4.37
C ARG A 76 8.63 0.14 -5.54
N TYR A 77 7.42 0.63 -5.64
CA TYR A 77 6.97 1.57 -6.66
C TYR A 77 6.69 2.91 -5.99
N GLY A 78 7.75 3.66 -5.78
CA GLY A 78 7.74 4.98 -5.15
C GLY A 78 7.74 6.12 -6.17
N ARG A 79 8.08 7.31 -5.71
CA ARG A 79 8.07 8.53 -6.51
C ARG A 79 8.99 8.48 -7.73
N GLU A 80 10.14 7.86 -7.59
CA GLU A 80 11.17 7.80 -8.63
C GLU A 80 10.74 6.95 -9.82
N GLN A 81 9.90 5.95 -9.60
CA GLN A 81 9.37 5.09 -10.65
C GLN A 81 8.19 5.71 -11.41
N ASN A 82 7.59 6.76 -10.86
CA ASN A 82 6.42 7.42 -11.47
C ASN A 82 6.84 8.42 -12.57
N THR A 83 7.56 7.96 -13.57
CA THR A 83 8.05 8.78 -14.70
C THR A 83 7.04 8.88 -15.83
N SER A 84 6.22 7.84 -16.02
CA SER A 84 5.25 7.72 -17.12
C SER A 84 3.80 7.89 -16.67
N GLY A 85 3.59 8.30 -15.43
CA GLY A 85 2.28 8.46 -14.82
C GLY A 85 1.79 7.24 -14.05
N LEU A 86 0.82 7.47 -13.16
CA LEU A 86 0.34 6.48 -12.19
C LEU A 86 -0.28 5.23 -12.85
N GLU A 87 -1.01 5.39 -13.94
CA GLU A 87 -1.65 4.27 -14.63
C GLU A 87 -0.63 3.36 -15.32
N ALA A 88 0.40 3.94 -15.92
CA ALA A 88 1.49 3.20 -16.55
C ALA A 88 2.27 2.42 -15.49
N LEU A 89 2.60 3.06 -14.36
CA LEU A 89 3.29 2.44 -13.25
C LEU A 89 2.47 1.31 -12.62
N ALA A 90 1.17 1.51 -12.40
CA ALA A 90 0.28 0.47 -11.88
C ALA A 90 0.14 -0.72 -12.85
N THR A 91 0.15 -0.45 -14.17
CA THR A 91 0.16 -1.50 -15.20
C THR A 91 1.43 -2.33 -15.13
N GLU A 92 2.57 -1.71 -14.91
CA GLU A 92 3.86 -2.40 -14.70
C GLU A 92 3.80 -3.32 -13.47
N VAL A 93 3.28 -2.82 -12.34
CA VAL A 93 3.07 -3.62 -11.13
C VAL A 93 2.25 -4.88 -11.42
N VAL A 94 1.10 -4.72 -12.10
CA VAL A 94 0.23 -5.86 -12.41
C VAL A 94 0.88 -6.83 -13.38
N ARG A 95 1.62 -6.33 -14.37
CA ARG A 95 2.39 -7.16 -15.33
C ARG A 95 3.45 -7.99 -14.60
N GLY A 96 4.07 -7.44 -13.55
CA GLY A 96 5.00 -8.15 -12.68
C GLY A 96 4.38 -9.36 -11.98
N ASN A 97 3.06 -9.45 -11.90
CA ASN A 97 2.29 -10.53 -11.28
C ASN A 97 2.77 -10.85 -9.84
N PRO A 98 2.78 -9.86 -8.91
CA PRO A 98 3.15 -10.10 -7.52
C PRO A 98 2.10 -10.98 -6.82
N ALA A 99 2.48 -11.62 -5.72
CA ALA A 99 1.56 -12.41 -4.91
C ALA A 99 0.52 -11.52 -4.21
N ILE A 100 0.88 -10.27 -3.93
CA ILE A 100 0.03 -9.28 -3.27
C ILE A 100 0.52 -7.86 -3.60
N ILE A 101 -0.41 -6.91 -3.69
CA ILE A 101 -0.13 -5.49 -3.87
C ILE A 101 -0.58 -4.75 -2.60
N TYR A 102 0.27 -3.90 -2.04
CA TYR A 102 -0.08 -2.98 -0.97
C TYR A 102 -0.09 -1.55 -1.48
N VAL A 103 -1.21 -0.85 -1.33
CA VAL A 103 -1.42 0.51 -1.83
C VAL A 103 -1.85 1.44 -0.71
N ILE A 104 -1.27 2.64 -0.66
CA ILE A 104 -1.71 3.70 0.25
C ILE A 104 -2.37 4.82 -0.56
N GLY A 105 -3.59 5.19 -0.16
CA GLY A 105 -4.31 6.32 -0.72
C GLY A 105 -5.31 5.97 -1.81
N ALA A 106 -5.76 7.02 -2.51
CA ALA A 106 -6.81 6.94 -3.52
C ALA A 106 -6.35 6.25 -4.81
N ASP A 107 -5.06 6.14 -5.04
CA ASP A 107 -4.47 5.53 -6.25
C ASP A 107 -4.84 4.03 -6.38
N ALA A 108 -5.31 3.42 -5.30
CA ALA A 108 -5.84 2.06 -5.30
C ALA A 108 -6.97 1.84 -6.33
N VAL A 109 -7.72 2.88 -6.68
CA VAL A 109 -8.80 2.83 -7.70
C VAL A 109 -8.28 2.43 -9.07
N ILE A 110 -7.02 2.75 -9.38
CA ILE A 110 -6.39 2.37 -10.65
C ILE A 110 -6.32 0.85 -10.77
N PHE A 111 -5.94 0.16 -9.70
CA PHE A 111 -5.81 -1.29 -9.69
C PHE A 111 -7.13 -2.03 -9.87
N LYS A 112 -8.26 -1.41 -9.52
CA LYS A 112 -9.59 -2.01 -9.74
C LYS A 112 -9.87 -2.29 -11.23
N LYS A 113 -9.33 -1.44 -12.11
CA LYS A 113 -9.46 -1.60 -13.57
C LYS A 113 -8.44 -2.59 -14.14
N LEU A 114 -7.32 -2.78 -13.46
CA LEU A 114 -6.17 -3.53 -13.97
C LEU A 114 -6.15 -4.99 -13.53
N THR A 115 -6.72 -5.32 -12.37
CA THR A 115 -6.70 -6.71 -11.87
C THR A 115 -7.92 -7.03 -11.00
N SER A 116 -8.47 -8.22 -11.22
CA SER A 116 -9.46 -8.85 -10.34
C SER A 116 -8.91 -10.11 -9.65
N ARG A 117 -7.64 -10.46 -9.91
CA ARG A 117 -7.03 -11.73 -9.47
C ARG A 117 -5.96 -11.52 -8.39
N ILE A 118 -5.12 -10.50 -8.54
CA ILE A 118 -4.07 -10.22 -7.57
C ILE A 118 -4.72 -9.58 -6.34
N PRO A 119 -4.52 -10.13 -5.13
CA PRO A 119 -4.99 -9.51 -3.90
C PRO A 119 -4.39 -8.10 -3.72
N VAL A 120 -5.24 -7.12 -3.42
CA VAL A 120 -4.83 -5.74 -3.17
C VAL A 120 -5.21 -5.36 -1.75
N VAL A 121 -4.20 -5.10 -0.93
CA VAL A 121 -4.37 -4.53 0.41
C VAL A 121 -4.27 -3.02 0.32
N VAL A 122 -5.29 -2.32 0.77
CA VAL A 122 -5.35 -0.87 0.67
C VAL A 122 -5.50 -0.21 2.04
N THR A 123 -4.78 0.88 2.23
CA THR A 123 -5.03 1.81 3.33
C THR A 123 -5.49 3.13 2.72
N THR A 124 -6.77 3.43 2.84
CA THR A 124 -7.38 4.60 2.20
C THR A 124 -8.43 5.27 3.10
N SER A 125 -8.95 6.42 2.70
CA SER A 125 -9.94 7.15 3.48
C SER A 125 -11.29 6.42 3.54
N ASP A 126 -11.92 6.20 2.39
CA ASP A 126 -13.25 5.57 2.30
C ASP A 126 -13.29 4.60 1.11
N PRO A 127 -13.00 3.31 1.33
CA PRO A 127 -12.95 2.33 0.26
C PRO A 127 -14.32 2.08 -0.39
N VAL A 128 -15.42 2.29 0.35
CA VAL A 128 -16.78 2.09 -0.19
C VAL A 128 -17.13 3.19 -1.18
N LYS A 129 -16.91 4.46 -0.81
CA LYS A 129 -17.12 5.59 -1.74
C LYS A 129 -16.19 5.57 -2.94
N GLN A 130 -14.99 5.05 -2.78
CA GLN A 130 -14.05 4.85 -3.87
C GLN A 130 -14.44 3.67 -4.76
N GLY A 131 -15.47 2.91 -4.38
CA GLY A 131 -15.93 1.74 -5.09
C GLY A 131 -14.95 0.57 -5.04
N LEU A 132 -14.02 0.55 -4.08
CA LEU A 132 -13.07 -0.55 -3.87
C LEU A 132 -13.68 -1.71 -3.09
N ALA A 133 -14.68 -1.42 -2.25
CA ALA A 133 -15.40 -2.38 -1.46
C ALA A 133 -16.91 -2.12 -1.53
N GLU A 134 -17.72 -3.18 -1.43
CA GLU A 134 -19.17 -3.08 -1.32
C GLU A 134 -19.60 -2.51 0.03
N SER A 135 -18.95 -3.00 1.08
CA SER A 135 -19.08 -2.49 2.44
C SER A 135 -17.79 -2.75 3.22
N LEU A 136 -17.64 -2.12 4.39
CA LEU A 136 -16.46 -2.37 5.26
C LEU A 136 -16.47 -3.80 5.83
N ALA A 137 -17.64 -4.40 6.04
CA ALA A 137 -17.78 -5.76 6.55
C ALA A 137 -17.64 -6.82 5.46
N HIS A 138 -18.05 -6.49 4.23
CA HIS A 138 -18.02 -7.38 3.08
C HIS A 138 -17.41 -6.64 1.88
N PRO A 139 -16.08 -6.66 1.73
CA PRO A 139 -15.41 -5.91 0.66
C PRO A 139 -15.81 -6.37 -0.75
N GLY A 140 -16.10 -7.65 -0.94
CA GLY A 140 -16.52 -8.22 -2.21
C GLY A 140 -15.46 -8.08 -3.31
N GLY A 141 -14.67 -9.11 -3.56
CA GLY A 141 -13.64 -9.09 -4.59
C GLY A 141 -12.22 -9.24 -4.05
N ASN A 142 -11.22 -8.76 -4.81
CA ASN A 142 -9.80 -8.93 -4.50
C ASN A 142 -9.20 -7.79 -3.66
N PHE A 143 -10.00 -6.82 -3.21
CA PHE A 143 -9.58 -5.71 -2.36
C PHE A 143 -9.91 -5.99 -0.90
N THR A 144 -8.95 -5.69 -0.02
CA THR A 144 -9.12 -5.68 1.44
C THR A 144 -8.23 -4.59 2.03
N GLY A 145 -8.40 -4.28 3.31
CA GLY A 145 -7.51 -3.31 3.94
C GLY A 145 -8.15 -2.55 5.09
N ALA A 146 -7.66 -1.34 5.32
CA ALA A 146 -8.09 -0.47 6.41
C ALA A 146 -8.60 0.88 5.89
N SER A 147 -9.71 1.33 6.44
CA SER A 147 -10.17 2.70 6.29
C SER A 147 -9.55 3.56 7.38
N ILE A 148 -8.89 4.66 6.98
CA ILE A 148 -8.33 5.65 7.91
C ILE A 148 -9.29 6.79 8.21
N ASP A 149 -10.43 6.83 7.54
CA ASP A 149 -11.47 7.83 7.76
C ASP A 149 -12.72 7.16 8.34
N ALA A 150 -13.22 7.74 9.42
CA ALA A 150 -14.46 7.31 10.06
C ALA A 150 -15.72 7.81 9.30
N GLY A 151 -15.55 8.33 8.08
CA GLY A 151 -16.61 8.89 7.26
C GLY A 151 -16.88 10.37 7.55
N LEU A 152 -17.83 10.94 6.79
CA LEU A 152 -18.15 12.38 6.82
C LEU A 152 -18.56 12.90 8.20
N SER A 153 -19.23 12.07 8.98
CA SER A 153 -19.71 12.43 10.30
C SER A 153 -18.58 12.85 11.26
N ILE A 154 -17.35 12.40 11.02
CA ILE A 154 -16.20 12.78 11.85
C ILE A 154 -15.87 14.27 11.74
N HIS A 155 -16.04 14.86 10.56
CA HIS A 155 -15.79 16.29 10.37
C HIS A 155 -16.81 17.14 11.13
N GLY A 156 -18.08 16.75 11.11
CA GLY A 156 -19.11 17.39 11.91
C GLY A 156 -18.82 17.31 13.41
N LYS A 157 -18.39 16.13 13.90
CA LYS A 157 -17.98 15.94 15.29
C LYS A 157 -16.77 16.82 15.67
N ARG A 158 -15.77 16.89 14.81
CA ARG A 158 -14.59 17.76 15.02
C ARG A 158 -14.98 19.23 15.11
N ILE A 159 -15.89 19.70 14.25
CA ILE A 159 -16.41 21.09 14.31
C ILE A 159 -17.21 21.31 15.59
N ALA A 160 -18.05 20.33 15.99
CA ALA A 160 -18.81 20.43 17.24
C ALA A 160 -17.88 20.54 18.46
N LEU A 161 -16.88 19.67 18.55
CA LEU A 161 -15.85 19.72 19.60
C LEU A 161 -15.10 21.05 19.61
N LEU A 162 -14.75 21.55 18.42
CA LEU A 162 -14.07 22.86 18.31
C LEU A 162 -14.94 24.00 18.83
N ARG A 163 -16.26 23.99 18.58
CA ARG A 163 -17.21 24.95 19.12
C ARG A 163 -17.37 24.83 20.61
N GLU A 164 -17.33 23.62 21.13
CA GLU A 164 -17.38 23.37 22.58
C GLU A 164 -16.14 23.93 23.28
N MET A 165 -14.97 23.73 22.68
CA MET A 165 -13.69 24.26 23.22
C MET A 165 -13.56 25.79 23.07
N VAL A 166 -14.10 26.34 21.99
CA VAL A 166 -14.02 27.78 21.67
C VAL A 166 -15.41 28.28 21.25
N PRO A 167 -16.31 28.57 22.22
CA PRO A 167 -17.70 28.94 21.93
C PRO A 167 -17.87 30.18 21.07
N THR A 168 -16.88 31.06 21.09
CA THR A 168 -16.88 32.34 20.34
C THR A 168 -16.43 32.20 18.88
N ILE A 169 -16.06 30.97 18.44
CA ILE A 169 -15.59 30.79 17.07
C ILE A 169 -16.71 31.07 16.06
N SER A 170 -16.48 32.03 15.18
CA SER A 170 -17.41 32.40 14.11
C SER A 170 -16.90 32.03 12.72
N ILE A 171 -15.58 31.85 12.57
CA ILE A 171 -14.93 31.56 11.29
C ILE A 171 -13.97 30.41 11.49
N LEU A 172 -14.04 29.39 10.62
CA LEU A 172 -13.11 28.27 10.55
C LEU A 172 -12.41 28.29 9.21
N GLY A 173 -11.08 28.40 9.23
CA GLY A 173 -10.23 28.23 8.06
C GLY A 173 -9.91 26.75 7.82
N CYS A 174 -10.04 26.29 6.58
CA CYS A 174 -9.60 24.98 6.16
C CYS A 174 -8.49 25.10 5.13
N LEU A 175 -7.32 24.53 5.42
CA LEU A 175 -6.21 24.43 4.48
C LEU A 175 -6.18 23.02 3.88
N ALA A 176 -6.33 22.92 2.57
CA ALA A 176 -6.25 21.66 1.84
C ALA A 176 -5.57 21.85 0.49
N LEU A 177 -4.90 20.83 0.00
CA LEU A 177 -4.43 20.81 -1.39
C LEU A 177 -5.62 20.87 -2.34
N ARG A 178 -5.56 21.73 -3.35
CA ARG A 178 -6.65 21.91 -4.33
C ARG A 178 -7.04 20.58 -5.00
N ALA A 179 -6.07 19.77 -5.38
CA ALA A 179 -6.33 18.47 -6.00
C ALA A 179 -7.08 17.52 -5.04
N TYR A 180 -6.70 17.50 -3.78
CA TYR A 180 -7.39 16.71 -2.76
C TYR A 180 -8.81 17.23 -2.52
N TRP A 181 -8.97 18.54 -2.42
CA TRP A 181 -10.27 19.20 -2.21
C TRP A 181 -11.26 18.91 -3.35
N ASN A 182 -10.81 19.08 -4.59
CA ASN A 182 -11.65 18.84 -5.77
C ASN A 182 -12.00 17.36 -5.99
N GLY A 183 -11.16 16.43 -5.52
CA GLY A 183 -11.40 14.99 -5.58
C GLY A 183 -12.34 14.47 -4.50
N GLN A 184 -12.71 15.30 -3.51
CA GLN A 184 -13.62 14.89 -2.45
C GLN A 184 -15.07 15.20 -2.84
N PRO A 185 -15.98 14.20 -2.81
CA PRO A 185 -17.42 14.41 -3.10
C PRO A 185 -18.10 15.43 -2.20
N GLN A 186 -17.43 15.85 -1.14
CA GLN A 186 -17.92 16.70 -0.07
C GLN A 186 -17.41 18.15 -0.16
N ALA A 187 -16.46 18.43 -1.05
CA ALA A 187 -15.93 19.78 -1.24
C ALA A 187 -17.05 20.84 -1.37
N PRO A 188 -18.15 20.59 -2.11
CA PRO A 188 -19.26 21.53 -2.22
C PRO A 188 -20.02 21.79 -0.92
N GLN A 189 -20.09 20.80 -0.02
CA GLN A 189 -20.87 20.93 1.22
C GLN A 189 -20.20 21.85 2.25
N PHE A 190 -18.87 21.91 2.25
CA PHE A 190 -18.11 22.84 3.10
C PHE A 190 -17.88 24.20 2.45
N ALA A 191 -17.98 24.27 1.12
CA ALA A 191 -17.80 25.50 0.34
C ALA A 191 -19.04 26.38 0.26
N GLN A 192 -20.19 25.93 0.76
CA GLN A 192 -21.37 26.78 0.86
C GLN A 192 -21.12 27.87 1.93
N ARG A 193 -20.43 28.92 1.52
CA ARG A 193 -20.46 30.20 2.23
C ARG A 193 -21.92 30.60 2.36
N PRO A 194 -22.41 30.93 3.56
CA PRO A 194 -23.56 31.81 3.65
C PRO A 194 -23.12 33.08 2.92
N LYS A 195 -23.87 33.49 1.89
CA LYS A 195 -23.72 34.82 1.23
C LYS A 195 -24.01 35.90 2.28
N ARG A 196 -23.04 36.20 3.14
CA ARG A 196 -23.02 37.46 3.87
C ARG A 196 -22.35 38.46 2.97
N GLN A 197 -23.12 39.35 2.44
CA GLN A 197 -22.62 40.64 1.95
C GLN A 197 -21.69 41.24 3.02
N ALA A 198 -20.39 41.22 2.75
CA ALA A 198 -19.45 42.03 3.49
C ALA A 198 -19.60 43.45 2.94
N SER A 199 -20.39 44.28 3.62
CA SER A 199 -20.23 45.73 3.50
C SER A 199 -18.89 46.05 4.14
N LEU A 200 -17.91 46.32 3.31
CA LEU A 200 -16.67 47.00 3.69
C LEU A 200 -17.05 48.49 3.84
N SER A 201 -17.50 48.88 5.01
CA SER A 201 -17.54 50.27 5.42
C SER A 201 -16.94 50.37 6.82
N GLY A 202 -15.75 50.95 6.87
CA GLY A 202 -15.13 51.41 8.10
C GLY A 202 -13.87 50.72 8.53
N CYS A 203 -12.75 51.12 7.98
CA CYS A 203 -11.47 51.24 8.70
C CYS A 203 -10.88 52.60 8.34
N LEU A 204 -10.98 53.51 9.27
CA LEU A 204 -10.03 54.59 9.49
C LEU A 204 -8.94 54.06 10.41
#